data_5bbb3a6d5f69f2b57955952ff5f21730
#
_entry.id   5bbb3a6d5f69f2b57955952ff5f21730
#
_cell.length_a   1.000
_cell.length_b   1.000
_cell.length_c   1.000
_cell.angle_alpha   90.00
_cell.angle_beta   90.00
_cell.angle_gamma   90.00
#
_symmetry.space_group_name_H-M   'P 1'
#
loop_
_entity.id
_entity.type
_entity.pdbx_description
1 polymer ?
#
loop_
_entity_poly.entity_id
_entity_poly.type
_entity_poly.pdbx_seq_one_letter_code
_entity_poly.pdbx_strand_id
1 'polypeptide(L)'
;MIEKLKTSSILYIDDEIEILNNAVEFLSFYCKQVYAAKDGYEGLELYKKHKPDIIITDINMPKLNGLKMIRKIREEDKDTKIIIITAFIETKYLMEAVELGLLKYLQKPVSQISLLPVLKLCMHELFDKKSSFEIEKDLVYDLFNQSLFLTKNQVLLTKKELMFLDLLVKNHKRVVKYEELNMFVWNGLMSEDAMRSLVKELRRKLSKTAVKNISGIGYQINEYT
;
A
#
# COMPACT_ATOMS: atom_id res chain seq x y z
N MET A 1 8.97 -7.59 -5.07
CA MET A 1 8.26 -6.96 -3.93
C MET A 1 8.68 -7.57 -2.59
N ILE A 2 8.73 -8.89 -2.44
CA ILE A 2 9.32 -9.57 -1.25
C ILE A 2 10.81 -9.25 -1.10
N GLU A 3 11.54 -9.03 -2.18
CA GLU A 3 12.95 -8.60 -2.15
C GLU A 3 13.16 -7.25 -1.46
N LYS A 4 12.21 -6.33 -1.55
CA LYS A 4 12.28 -5.04 -0.85
C LYS A 4 12.09 -5.20 0.67
N LEU A 5 11.33 -6.17 1.16
CA LEU A 5 11.25 -6.50 2.59
C LEU A 5 12.63 -6.92 3.14
N LYS A 6 13.44 -7.61 2.34
CA LYS A 6 14.81 -7.99 2.73
C LYS A 6 15.76 -6.81 2.98
N THR A 7 15.37 -5.60 2.66
CA THR A 7 16.15 -4.39 2.96
C THR A 7 15.59 -3.62 4.16
N SER A 8 14.43 -4.00 4.70
CA SER A 8 13.71 -3.26 5.74
C SER A 8 13.88 -3.87 7.12
N SER A 9 13.74 -3.02 8.11
CA SER A 9 13.77 -3.34 9.53
C SER A 9 12.39 -3.23 10.14
N ILE A 10 12.05 -4.17 11.04
CA ILE A 10 10.77 -4.23 11.75
C ILE A 10 11.02 -4.22 13.25
N LEU A 11 10.23 -3.46 13.98
CA LEU A 11 10.12 -3.57 15.44
C LEU A 11 8.76 -4.20 15.76
N TYR A 12 8.79 -5.38 16.37
CA TYR A 12 7.61 -6.10 16.81
C TYR A 12 7.49 -6.01 18.33
N ILE A 13 6.29 -5.64 18.83
CA ILE A 13 6.08 -5.35 20.25
C ILE A 13 4.83 -6.08 20.73
N ASP A 14 5.01 -7.01 21.67
CA ASP A 14 3.94 -7.82 22.25
C ASP A 14 4.39 -8.34 23.62
N ASP A 15 3.54 -8.27 24.62
CA ASP A 15 3.87 -8.76 25.97
C ASP A 15 3.74 -10.28 26.11
N GLU A 16 3.09 -10.94 25.16
CA GLU A 16 3.00 -12.40 25.08
C GLU A 16 4.28 -12.97 24.41
N ILE A 17 5.19 -13.49 25.23
CA ILE A 17 6.53 -13.95 24.79
C ILE A 17 6.47 -15.00 23.67
N GLU A 18 5.50 -15.90 23.70
CA GLU A 18 5.34 -16.93 22.65
C GLU A 18 4.94 -16.28 21.31
N ILE A 19 4.02 -15.31 21.32
CA ILE A 19 3.62 -14.57 20.13
C ILE A 19 4.80 -13.78 19.61
N LEU A 20 5.53 -13.10 20.48
CA LEU A 20 6.72 -12.31 20.16
C LEU A 20 7.78 -13.17 19.46
N ASN A 21 8.12 -14.32 20.03
CA ASN A 21 9.13 -15.22 19.47
C ASN A 21 8.72 -15.78 18.10
N ASN A 22 7.48 -16.25 17.98
CA ASN A 22 6.94 -16.77 16.72
C ASN A 22 6.92 -15.68 15.62
N ALA A 23 6.56 -14.45 15.98
CA ALA A 23 6.57 -13.32 15.06
C ALA A 23 7.99 -12.97 14.60
N VAL A 24 8.95 -12.94 15.52
CA VAL A 24 10.37 -12.69 15.20
C VAL A 24 10.92 -13.76 14.27
N GLU A 25 10.68 -15.04 14.56
CA GLU A 25 11.11 -16.13 13.70
C GLU A 25 10.52 -15.97 12.29
N PHE A 26 9.20 -15.82 12.19
CA PHE A 26 8.52 -15.65 10.91
C PHE A 26 9.04 -14.44 10.12
N LEU A 27 9.12 -13.26 10.75
CA LEU A 27 9.53 -12.02 10.08
C LEU A 27 11.00 -12.05 9.65
N SER A 28 11.86 -12.77 10.37
CA SER A 28 13.28 -12.89 10.04
C SER A 28 13.54 -13.58 8.70
N PHE A 29 12.61 -14.38 8.18
CA PHE A 29 12.70 -14.93 6.82
C PHE A 29 12.52 -13.87 5.73
N TYR A 30 11.82 -12.79 6.04
CA TYR A 30 11.41 -11.78 5.05
C TYR A 30 12.15 -10.45 5.16
N CYS A 31 12.65 -10.10 6.36
CA CYS A 31 13.17 -8.78 6.66
C CYS A 31 14.68 -8.80 6.90
N LYS A 32 15.33 -7.66 6.72
CA LYS A 32 16.74 -7.48 7.00
C LYS A 32 17.05 -7.64 8.49
N GLN A 33 16.21 -7.07 9.33
CA GLN A 33 16.37 -7.06 10.78
C GLN A 33 15.01 -6.98 11.46
N VAL A 34 14.82 -7.77 12.50
CA VAL A 34 13.66 -7.73 13.38
C VAL A 34 14.15 -7.42 14.80
N TYR A 35 13.56 -6.39 15.38
CA TYR A 35 13.74 -6.03 16.80
C TYR A 35 12.49 -6.47 17.54
N ALA A 36 12.65 -6.89 18.79
CA ALA A 36 11.56 -7.38 19.63
C ALA A 36 11.52 -6.62 20.94
N ALA A 37 10.33 -6.24 21.38
CA ALA A 37 10.09 -5.61 22.67
C ALA A 37 8.86 -6.23 23.35
N LYS A 38 8.87 -6.31 24.67
CA LYS A 38 7.81 -6.93 25.49
C LYS A 38 6.86 -5.90 26.11
N ASP A 39 7.12 -4.61 25.92
CA ASP A 39 6.23 -3.54 26.39
C ASP A 39 6.52 -2.23 25.62
N GLY A 40 5.65 -1.25 25.77
CA GLY A 40 5.77 0.01 25.06
C GLY A 40 6.97 0.88 25.45
N TYR A 41 7.54 0.71 26.66
CA TYR A 41 8.77 1.43 27.04
C TYR A 41 9.99 0.87 26.31
N GLU A 42 10.16 -0.46 26.34
CA GLU A 42 11.23 -1.13 25.59
C GLU A 42 11.07 -0.86 24.08
N GLY A 43 9.82 -0.90 23.58
CA GLY A 43 9.48 -0.54 22.20
C GLY A 43 9.95 0.87 21.84
N LEU A 44 9.71 1.86 22.71
CA LEU A 44 10.11 3.23 22.48
C LEU A 44 11.64 3.40 22.52
N GLU A 45 12.34 2.71 23.40
CA GLU A 45 13.81 2.70 23.45
C GLU A 45 14.41 2.11 22.17
N LEU A 46 13.93 0.94 21.74
CA LEU A 46 14.40 0.31 20.52
C LEU A 46 14.05 1.14 19.27
N TYR A 47 12.87 1.78 19.24
CA TYR A 47 12.53 2.72 18.17
C TYR A 47 13.52 3.88 18.09
N LYS A 48 13.81 4.54 19.22
CA LYS A 48 14.78 5.67 19.26
C LYS A 48 16.16 5.25 18.78
N LYS A 49 16.61 4.07 19.21
CA LYS A 49 17.93 3.54 18.90
C LYS A 49 18.08 3.11 17.43
N HIS A 50 17.07 2.46 16.87
CA HIS A 50 17.21 1.76 15.60
C HIS A 50 16.42 2.38 14.44
N LYS A 51 15.43 3.24 14.73
CA LYS A 51 14.56 3.90 13.74
C LYS A 51 14.05 2.90 12.69
N PRO A 52 13.31 1.85 13.11
CA PRO A 52 12.83 0.82 12.20
C PRO A 52 11.85 1.40 11.15
N ASP A 53 11.82 0.77 9.96
CA ASP A 53 10.95 1.19 8.88
C ASP A 53 9.46 0.89 9.17
N ILE A 54 9.21 -0.19 9.91
CA ILE A 54 7.88 -0.66 10.26
C ILE A 54 7.81 -0.99 11.75
N ILE A 55 6.73 -0.58 12.40
CA ILE A 55 6.39 -0.97 13.76
C ILE A 55 5.13 -1.83 13.71
N ILE A 56 5.16 -2.96 14.41
CA ILE A 56 3.98 -3.82 14.64
C ILE A 56 3.82 -3.93 16.15
N THR A 57 2.68 -3.54 16.69
CA THR A 57 2.48 -3.50 18.14
C THR A 57 1.10 -3.96 18.56
N ASP A 58 1.01 -4.67 19.70
CA ASP A 58 -0.25 -4.79 20.41
C ASP A 58 -0.62 -3.44 21.05
N ILE A 59 -1.91 -3.27 21.33
CA ILE A 59 -2.45 -2.13 22.10
C ILE A 59 -2.29 -2.39 23.60
N ASN A 60 -2.76 -3.56 24.04
CA ASN A 60 -2.95 -3.85 25.45
C ASN A 60 -1.70 -4.52 26.02
N MET A 61 -0.74 -3.73 26.41
CA MET A 61 0.50 -4.18 27.04
C MET A 61 0.70 -3.51 28.39
N PRO A 62 1.42 -4.17 29.33
CA PRO A 62 1.74 -3.58 30.64
C PRO A 62 2.63 -2.34 30.49
N LYS A 63 2.67 -1.52 31.54
CA LYS A 63 3.47 -0.31 31.69
C LYS A 63 3.09 0.81 30.72
N LEU A 64 3.40 0.69 29.42
CA LEU A 64 3.06 1.65 28.39
C LEU A 64 2.25 0.97 27.30
N ASN A 65 0.99 1.38 27.16
CA ASN A 65 0.06 0.92 26.13
C ASN A 65 0.58 1.30 24.73
N GLY A 66 0.34 0.43 23.72
CA GLY A 66 0.82 0.59 22.36
C GLY A 66 0.40 1.91 21.70
N LEU A 67 -0.86 2.35 21.87
CA LEU A 67 -1.32 3.63 21.31
C LEU A 67 -0.64 4.83 21.95
N LYS A 68 -0.39 4.80 23.27
CA LYS A 68 0.36 5.85 23.96
C LYS A 68 1.81 5.90 23.52
N MET A 69 2.43 4.74 23.26
CA MET A 69 3.76 4.65 22.66
C MET A 69 3.77 5.27 21.27
N ILE A 70 2.82 4.90 20.43
CA ILE A 70 2.70 5.43 19.06
C ILE A 70 2.51 6.95 19.08
N ARG A 71 1.69 7.48 19.97
CA ARG A 71 1.48 8.93 20.11
C ARG A 71 2.79 9.66 20.35
N LYS A 72 3.64 9.14 21.24
CA LYS A 72 4.99 9.71 21.49
C LYS A 72 5.88 9.62 20.24
N ILE A 73 5.81 8.54 19.49
CA ILE A 73 6.56 8.41 18.23
C ILE A 73 6.08 9.45 17.22
N ARG A 74 4.76 9.65 17.09
CA ARG A 74 4.14 10.59 16.13
C ARG A 74 4.41 12.06 16.44
N GLU A 75 4.84 12.40 17.65
CA GLU A 75 5.32 13.76 17.97
C GLU A 75 6.57 14.13 17.16
N GLU A 76 7.43 13.14 16.84
CA GLU A 76 8.71 13.34 16.15
C GLU A 76 8.73 12.73 14.73
N ASP A 77 7.95 11.69 14.48
CA ASP A 77 8.00 10.89 13.25
C ASP A 77 6.59 10.56 12.72
N LYS A 78 6.28 11.11 11.56
CA LYS A 78 5.01 10.85 10.85
C LYS A 78 5.13 9.80 9.74
N ASP A 79 6.35 9.38 9.40
CA ASP A 79 6.64 8.57 8.22
C ASP A 79 6.74 7.07 8.51
N THR A 80 7.25 6.67 9.69
CA THR A 80 7.34 5.25 10.10
C THR A 80 5.98 4.56 9.96
N LYS A 81 5.95 3.43 9.27
CA LYS A 81 4.71 2.67 9.05
C LYS A 81 4.35 1.87 10.29
N ILE A 82 3.12 2.02 10.75
CA ILE A 82 2.66 1.40 12.00
C ILE A 82 1.44 0.53 11.73
N ILE A 83 1.52 -0.71 12.20
CA ILE A 83 0.47 -1.72 12.18
C ILE A 83 0.10 -2.04 13.63
N ILE A 84 -1.17 -2.03 13.94
CA ILE A 84 -1.68 -2.53 15.22
C ILE A 84 -2.17 -3.96 15.04
N ILE A 85 -1.83 -4.81 16.01
CA ILE A 85 -2.35 -6.16 16.15
C ILE A 85 -2.94 -6.27 17.56
N THR A 86 -4.23 -6.60 17.68
CA THR A 86 -4.88 -6.68 18.99
C THR A 86 -5.97 -7.75 19.06
N ALA A 87 -6.21 -8.29 20.25
CA ALA A 87 -7.28 -9.28 20.47
C ALA A 87 -8.68 -8.66 20.37
N PHE A 88 -8.84 -7.40 20.71
CA PHE A 88 -10.14 -6.74 20.80
C PHE A 88 -10.23 -5.52 19.89
N ILE A 89 -11.28 -5.49 19.07
CA ILE A 89 -11.61 -4.33 18.23
C ILE A 89 -12.60 -3.45 19.01
N GLU A 90 -12.11 -2.36 19.57
CA GLU A 90 -12.95 -1.34 20.19
C GLU A 90 -13.00 -0.09 19.33
N THR A 91 -14.19 0.48 19.16
CA THR A 91 -14.38 1.66 18.29
C THR A 91 -13.49 2.83 18.70
N LYS A 92 -13.27 3.03 20.01
CA LYS A 92 -12.37 4.10 20.50
C LYS A 92 -10.93 3.94 20.00
N TYR A 93 -10.42 2.70 19.96
CA TYR A 93 -9.07 2.42 19.48
C TYR A 93 -8.94 2.57 17.96
N LEU A 94 -10.02 2.24 17.23
CA LEU A 94 -10.06 2.47 15.79
C LEU A 94 -10.01 3.96 15.44
N MET A 95 -10.77 4.79 16.18
CA MET A 95 -10.77 6.24 15.99
C MET A 95 -9.38 6.84 16.28
N GLU A 96 -8.76 6.45 17.39
CA GLU A 96 -7.42 6.88 17.74
C GLU A 96 -6.37 6.41 16.72
N ALA A 97 -6.50 5.18 16.20
CA ALA A 97 -5.66 4.64 15.15
C ALA A 97 -5.70 5.50 13.87
N VAL A 98 -6.90 5.96 13.47
CA VAL A 98 -7.07 6.85 12.31
C VAL A 98 -6.41 8.21 12.58
N GLU A 99 -6.60 8.81 13.75
CA GLU A 99 -5.98 10.09 14.13
C GLU A 99 -4.45 10.02 14.12
N LEU A 100 -3.88 8.90 14.53
CA LEU A 100 -2.44 8.66 14.55
C LEU A 100 -1.85 8.26 13.19
N GLY A 101 -2.68 8.20 12.16
CA GLY A 101 -2.24 7.84 10.80
C GLY A 101 -1.66 6.42 10.72
N LEU A 102 -2.31 5.45 11.35
CA LEU A 102 -1.87 4.07 11.31
C LEU A 102 -2.23 3.43 9.98
N LEU A 103 -1.31 2.61 9.46
CA LEU A 103 -1.48 2.00 8.16
C LEU A 103 -2.54 0.91 8.16
N LYS A 104 -2.56 0.07 9.21
CA LYS A 104 -3.50 -1.04 9.32
C LYS A 104 -3.75 -1.46 10.77
N TYR A 105 -4.93 -2.00 10.96
CA TYR A 105 -5.39 -2.62 12.20
C TYR A 105 -5.73 -4.08 11.91
N LEU A 106 -5.12 -5.03 12.62
CA LEU A 106 -5.33 -6.46 12.48
C LEU A 106 -5.84 -7.06 13.79
N GLN A 107 -6.75 -8.01 13.70
CA GLN A 107 -7.24 -8.76 14.86
C GLN A 107 -6.42 -10.02 15.08
N LYS A 108 -6.03 -10.29 16.34
CA LYS A 108 -5.44 -11.58 16.75
C LYS A 108 -6.50 -12.71 16.65
N PRO A 109 -6.14 -13.94 16.23
CA PRO A 109 -4.81 -14.39 15.85
C PRO A 109 -4.43 -13.93 14.43
N VAL A 110 -3.19 -13.44 14.27
CA VAL A 110 -2.69 -12.99 12.97
C VAL A 110 -1.98 -14.14 12.27
N SER A 111 -2.48 -14.48 11.09
CA SER A 111 -1.89 -15.48 10.22
C SER A 111 -0.93 -14.85 9.19
N GLN A 112 -0.08 -15.67 8.57
CA GLN A 112 0.75 -15.26 7.44
C GLN A 112 -0.08 -14.68 6.29
N ILE A 113 -1.28 -15.26 6.06
CA ILE A 113 -2.20 -14.83 4.99
C ILE A 113 -2.71 -13.40 5.24
N SER A 114 -2.92 -13.02 6.49
CA SER A 114 -3.38 -11.65 6.84
C SER A 114 -2.24 -10.66 6.97
N LEU A 115 -1.06 -11.05 7.44
CA LEU A 115 0.06 -10.15 7.70
C LEU A 115 0.87 -9.82 6.44
N LEU A 116 1.17 -10.80 5.57
CA LEU A 116 1.99 -10.56 4.38
C LEU A 116 1.44 -9.50 3.42
N PRO A 117 0.12 -9.43 3.13
CA PRO A 117 -0.43 -8.36 2.32
C PRO A 117 -0.22 -6.97 2.95
N VAL A 118 -0.32 -6.88 4.28
CA VAL A 118 -0.13 -5.61 5.01
C VAL A 118 1.33 -5.18 5.00
N LEU A 119 2.27 -6.11 5.17
CA LEU A 119 3.70 -5.83 5.01
C LEU A 119 4.04 -5.36 3.58
N LYS A 120 3.42 -5.97 2.57
CA LYS A 120 3.57 -5.50 1.18
C LYS A 120 3.05 -4.07 1.00
N LEU A 121 1.96 -3.71 1.67
CA LEU A 121 1.44 -2.35 1.69
C LEU A 121 2.45 -1.38 2.34
N CYS A 122 3.03 -1.74 3.49
CA CYS A 122 4.07 -0.93 4.13
C CYS A 122 5.24 -0.67 3.18
N MET A 123 5.69 -1.71 2.48
CA MET A 123 6.80 -1.58 1.52
C MET A 123 6.47 -0.64 0.37
N HIS A 124 5.25 -0.73 -0.13
CA HIS A 124 4.77 0.18 -1.16
C HIS A 124 4.81 1.64 -0.66
N GLU A 125 4.28 1.89 0.52
CA GLU A 125 4.25 3.20 1.15
C GLU A 125 5.65 3.78 1.50
N LEU A 126 6.62 2.91 1.80
CA LEU A 126 7.98 3.30 2.15
C LEU A 126 8.85 3.58 0.93
N PHE A 127 8.75 2.74 -0.10
CA PHE A 127 9.70 2.77 -1.21
C PHE A 127 9.13 3.37 -2.50
N ASP A 128 7.83 3.35 -2.66
CA ASP A 128 7.16 3.97 -3.78
C ASP A 128 6.58 5.33 -3.32
N LYS A 129 7.46 6.33 -3.11
CA LYS A 129 7.04 7.74 -2.96
C LYS A 129 6.20 8.24 -4.15
N LYS A 130 6.04 7.39 -5.19
CA LYS A 130 5.09 7.52 -6.29
C LYS A 130 4.05 6.39 -6.23
N SER A 131 3.33 6.28 -5.12
CA SER A 131 2.11 5.44 -5.09
C SER A 131 0.97 6.06 -5.92
N SER A 132 1.16 7.28 -6.36
CA SER A 132 0.24 8.01 -7.22
C SER A 132 0.92 8.39 -8.53
N PHE A 133 0.20 8.22 -9.63
CA PHE A 133 0.60 8.65 -10.95
C PHE A 133 -0.29 9.82 -11.35
N GLU A 134 0.31 10.98 -11.52
CA GLU A 134 -0.41 12.17 -11.96
C GLU A 134 -0.56 12.11 -13.48
N ILE A 135 -1.81 11.87 -13.92
CA ILE A 135 -2.15 11.76 -15.34
C ILE A 135 -2.26 13.15 -15.94
N GLU A 136 -2.89 14.07 -15.20
CA GLU A 136 -3.09 15.46 -15.53
C GLU A 136 -3.21 16.27 -14.23
N LYS A 137 -3.20 17.61 -14.33
CA LYS A 137 -3.40 18.47 -13.17
C LYS A 137 -4.65 18.05 -12.39
N ASP A 138 -4.47 17.74 -11.12
CA ASP A 138 -5.54 17.31 -10.20
C ASP A 138 -6.18 15.95 -10.53
N LEU A 139 -5.69 15.22 -11.55
CA LEU A 139 -6.16 13.89 -11.92
C LEU A 139 -5.09 12.85 -11.59
N VAL A 140 -5.30 12.13 -10.50
CA VAL A 140 -4.31 11.24 -9.90
C VAL A 140 -4.82 9.81 -9.87
N TYR A 141 -4.00 8.88 -10.36
CA TYR A 141 -4.26 7.45 -10.23
C TYR A 141 -3.46 6.88 -9.07
N ASP A 142 -4.16 6.33 -8.09
CA ASP A 142 -3.57 5.59 -6.98
C ASP A 142 -3.27 4.16 -7.46
N LEU A 143 -1.98 3.87 -7.64
CA LEU A 143 -1.49 2.57 -8.11
C LEU A 143 -1.76 1.44 -7.13
N PHE A 144 -1.86 1.76 -5.85
CA PHE A 144 -2.09 0.77 -4.80
C PHE A 144 -3.57 0.39 -4.69
N ASN A 145 -4.42 1.39 -4.49
CA ASN A 145 -5.87 1.18 -4.37
C ASN A 145 -6.54 0.96 -5.73
N GLN A 146 -5.76 1.07 -6.82
CA GLN A 146 -6.27 0.98 -8.18
C GLN A 146 -7.48 1.90 -8.38
N SER A 147 -7.36 3.16 -7.96
CA SER A 147 -8.43 4.14 -7.94
C SER A 147 -8.01 5.42 -8.60
N LEU A 148 -8.93 6.04 -9.31
CA LEU A 148 -8.73 7.31 -9.98
C LEU A 148 -9.42 8.43 -9.19
N PHE A 149 -8.71 9.54 -8.97
CA PHE A 149 -9.23 10.71 -8.27
C PHE A 149 -9.07 11.94 -9.13
N LEU A 150 -10.14 12.74 -9.23
CA LEU A 150 -10.09 14.10 -9.75
C LEU A 150 -10.22 15.05 -8.56
N THR A 151 -9.16 15.78 -8.24
CA THR A 151 -9.01 16.55 -7.01
C THR A 151 -9.13 15.64 -5.78
N LYS A 152 -10.27 15.61 -5.10
CA LYS A 152 -10.55 14.72 -3.95
C LYS A 152 -11.68 13.73 -4.19
N ASN A 153 -12.30 13.77 -5.38
CA ASN A 153 -13.45 12.94 -5.71
C ASN A 153 -13.00 11.70 -6.50
N GLN A 154 -13.44 10.52 -6.05
CA GLN A 154 -13.16 9.29 -6.77
C GLN A 154 -13.94 9.25 -8.09
N VAL A 155 -13.23 8.97 -9.18
CA VAL A 155 -13.81 8.73 -10.50
C VAL A 155 -14.06 7.24 -10.66
N LEU A 156 -15.33 6.85 -10.82
CA LEU A 156 -15.70 5.45 -10.95
C LEU A 156 -15.30 4.91 -12.32
N LEU A 157 -14.52 3.83 -12.31
CA LEU A 157 -14.12 3.07 -13.49
C LEU A 157 -14.81 1.71 -13.49
N THR A 158 -15.21 1.23 -14.66
CA THR A 158 -15.60 -0.17 -14.84
C THR A 158 -14.39 -1.08 -14.69
N LYS A 159 -14.59 -2.37 -14.44
CA LYS A 159 -13.50 -3.34 -14.29
C LYS A 159 -12.53 -3.32 -15.48
N LYS A 160 -13.01 -3.25 -16.70
CA LYS A 160 -12.17 -3.21 -17.91
C LYS A 160 -11.41 -1.89 -18.07
N GLU A 161 -12.06 -0.75 -17.75
CA GLU A 161 -11.40 0.56 -17.77
C GLU A 161 -10.27 0.61 -16.73
N LEU A 162 -10.51 0.06 -15.54
CA LEU A 162 -9.51 -0.03 -14.49
C LEU A 162 -8.33 -0.89 -14.91
N MET A 163 -8.58 -2.11 -15.44
CA MET A 163 -7.51 -3.00 -15.91
C MET A 163 -6.69 -2.36 -17.04
N PHE A 164 -7.35 -1.67 -17.97
CA PHE A 164 -6.69 -0.97 -19.06
C PHE A 164 -5.81 0.18 -18.56
N LEU A 165 -6.37 1.04 -17.69
CA LEU A 165 -5.64 2.18 -17.10
C LEU A 165 -4.46 1.72 -16.26
N ASP A 166 -4.66 0.74 -15.39
CA ASP A 166 -3.61 0.16 -14.53
C ASP A 166 -2.44 -0.39 -15.36
N LEU A 167 -2.74 -1.09 -16.46
CA LEU A 167 -1.72 -1.62 -17.36
C LEU A 167 -0.92 -0.50 -18.04
N LEU A 168 -1.58 0.57 -18.48
CA LEU A 168 -0.90 1.73 -19.08
C LEU A 168 -0.04 2.47 -18.06
N VAL A 169 -0.57 2.73 -16.87
CA VAL A 169 0.17 3.46 -15.81
C VAL A 169 1.39 2.69 -15.36
N LYS A 170 1.28 1.37 -15.14
CA LYS A 170 2.43 0.52 -14.81
C LYS A 170 3.51 0.48 -15.89
N ASN A 171 3.15 0.78 -17.12
CA ASN A 171 4.03 0.80 -18.28
C ASN A 171 4.16 2.19 -18.93
N HIS A 172 3.97 3.28 -18.18
CA HIS A 172 3.92 4.66 -18.69
C HIS A 172 5.14 5.08 -19.54
N LYS A 173 6.31 4.44 -19.29
CA LYS A 173 7.55 4.73 -20.04
C LYS A 173 7.62 4.08 -21.43
N ARG A 174 6.66 3.25 -21.81
CA ARG A 174 6.61 2.56 -23.08
C ARG A 174 5.18 2.45 -23.63
N VAL A 175 5.08 2.14 -24.91
CA VAL A 175 3.82 1.78 -25.53
C VAL A 175 3.41 0.38 -25.07
N VAL A 176 2.15 0.21 -24.63
CA VAL A 176 1.54 -1.09 -24.37
C VAL A 176 0.89 -1.57 -25.67
N LYS A 177 1.35 -2.73 -26.16
CA LYS A 177 0.91 -3.26 -27.45
C LYS A 177 -0.54 -3.74 -27.42
N TYR A 178 -1.19 -3.77 -28.59
CA TYR A 178 -2.56 -4.27 -28.71
C TYR A 178 -2.71 -5.70 -28.24
N GLU A 179 -1.70 -6.58 -28.49
CA GLU A 179 -1.71 -7.96 -28.03
C GLU A 179 -1.69 -8.04 -26.49
N GLU A 180 -0.87 -7.21 -25.83
CA GLU A 180 -0.80 -7.15 -24.37
C GLU A 180 -2.14 -6.70 -23.80
N LEU A 181 -2.74 -5.66 -24.35
CA LEU A 181 -4.06 -5.15 -23.95
C LEU A 181 -5.13 -6.22 -24.14
N ASN A 182 -5.11 -6.93 -25.28
CA ASN A 182 -6.04 -8.01 -25.58
C ASN A 182 -5.94 -9.13 -24.51
N MET A 183 -4.73 -9.57 -24.21
CA MET A 183 -4.53 -10.64 -23.23
C MET A 183 -4.94 -10.23 -21.81
N PHE A 184 -4.52 -9.05 -21.35
CA PHE A 184 -4.74 -8.64 -19.97
C PHE A 184 -6.16 -8.12 -19.68
N VAL A 185 -6.80 -7.44 -20.63
CA VAL A 185 -8.11 -6.80 -20.41
C VAL A 185 -9.26 -7.64 -20.95
N TRP A 186 -9.05 -8.42 -22.01
CA TRP A 186 -10.10 -9.21 -22.71
C TRP A 186 -9.85 -10.72 -22.73
N ASN A 187 -8.76 -11.21 -22.09
CA ASN A 187 -8.39 -12.63 -22.10
C ASN A 187 -8.26 -13.22 -23.52
N GLY A 188 -7.75 -12.43 -24.47
CA GLY A 188 -7.60 -12.83 -25.85
C GLY A 188 -8.84 -12.64 -26.74
N LEU A 189 -9.97 -12.17 -26.18
CA LEU A 189 -11.26 -12.06 -26.88
C LEU A 189 -11.65 -10.61 -27.22
N MET A 190 -10.67 -9.76 -27.54
CA MET A 190 -10.90 -8.36 -27.88
C MET A 190 -11.42 -8.21 -29.33
N SER A 191 -12.48 -7.40 -29.50
CA SER A 191 -12.81 -6.83 -30.81
C SER A 191 -12.26 -5.40 -30.91
N GLU A 192 -12.02 -4.94 -32.16
CA GLU A 192 -11.57 -3.54 -32.37
C GLU A 192 -12.60 -2.53 -31.84
N ASP A 193 -13.88 -2.79 -32.00
CA ASP A 193 -14.95 -1.93 -31.51
C ASP A 193 -15.00 -1.87 -29.99
N ALA A 194 -14.74 -3.01 -29.30
CA ALA A 194 -14.67 -3.05 -27.84
C ALA A 194 -13.51 -2.20 -27.32
N MET A 195 -12.36 -2.25 -27.99
CA MET A 195 -11.20 -1.41 -27.66
C MET A 195 -11.50 0.06 -27.89
N ARG A 196 -12.01 0.42 -29.06
CA ARG A 196 -12.35 1.81 -29.41
C ARG A 196 -13.38 2.40 -28.44
N SER A 197 -14.43 1.61 -28.09
CA SER A 197 -15.44 2.02 -27.14
C SER A 197 -14.88 2.25 -25.75
N LEU A 198 -14.03 1.33 -25.24
CA LEU A 198 -13.39 1.47 -23.94
C LEU A 198 -12.51 2.73 -23.88
N VAL A 199 -11.66 2.94 -24.88
CA VAL A 199 -10.78 4.11 -24.94
C VAL A 199 -11.58 5.40 -25.05
N LYS A 200 -12.68 5.41 -25.79
CA LYS A 200 -13.60 6.57 -25.89
C LYS A 200 -14.17 6.92 -24.51
N GLU A 201 -14.71 5.93 -23.79
CA GLU A 201 -15.28 6.15 -22.45
C GLU A 201 -14.21 6.57 -21.43
N LEU A 202 -13.04 5.95 -21.49
CA LEU A 202 -11.93 6.31 -20.61
C LEU A 202 -11.47 7.77 -20.86
N ARG A 203 -11.34 8.20 -22.13
CA ARG A 203 -11.02 9.59 -22.48
C ARG A 203 -12.06 10.60 -22.06
N ARG A 204 -13.31 10.20 -21.86
CA ARG A 204 -14.36 11.08 -21.29
C ARG A 204 -14.14 11.32 -19.80
N LYS A 205 -13.57 10.34 -19.09
CA LYS A 205 -13.30 10.39 -17.65
C LYS A 205 -11.94 11.01 -17.33
N LEU A 206 -10.96 10.87 -18.21
CA LEU A 206 -9.63 11.48 -18.10
C LEU A 206 -9.59 12.79 -18.88
N SER A 207 -9.01 12.74 -20.04
CA SER A 207 -9.06 13.74 -21.12
C SER A 207 -8.74 13.07 -22.45
N LYS A 208 -8.91 13.83 -23.53
CA LYS A 208 -8.58 13.31 -24.86
C LYS A 208 -7.10 13.06 -25.07
N THR A 209 -6.24 13.73 -24.32
CA THR A 209 -4.78 13.71 -24.45
C THR A 209 -4.10 12.73 -23.53
N ALA A 210 -4.76 12.33 -22.42
CA ALA A 210 -4.18 11.42 -21.42
C ALA A 210 -3.76 10.07 -22.00
N VAL A 211 -4.60 9.49 -22.86
CA VAL A 211 -4.34 8.19 -23.50
C VAL A 211 -4.06 8.40 -24.98
N LYS A 212 -2.81 8.24 -25.40
CA LYS A 212 -2.37 8.33 -26.78
C LYS A 212 -2.49 6.98 -27.50
N ASN A 213 -3.02 7.01 -28.71
CA ASN A 213 -2.95 5.87 -29.63
C ASN A 213 -1.68 6.02 -30.50
N ILE A 214 -0.84 5.00 -30.47
CA ILE A 214 0.31 4.86 -31.37
C ILE A 214 -0.13 3.90 -32.47
N SER A 215 -0.47 4.46 -33.63
CA SER A 215 -1.07 3.73 -34.74
C SER A 215 -0.28 2.48 -35.12
N GLY A 216 -0.95 1.35 -35.27
CA GLY A 216 -0.35 0.06 -35.59
C GLY A 216 0.39 -0.64 -34.45
N ILE A 217 0.56 0.00 -33.25
CA ILE A 217 1.36 -0.54 -32.16
C ILE A 217 0.52 -0.76 -30.92
N GLY A 218 -0.16 0.29 -30.38
CA GLY A 218 -0.86 0.19 -29.11
C GLY A 218 -1.20 1.54 -28.49
N TYR A 219 -1.27 1.56 -27.17
CA TYR A 219 -1.60 2.76 -26.40
C TYR A 219 -0.52 3.11 -25.39
N GLN A 220 -0.41 4.38 -25.07
CA GLN A 220 0.48 4.91 -24.03
C GLN A 220 -0.28 5.96 -23.21
N ILE A 221 0.03 6.05 -21.93
CA ILE A 221 -0.45 7.12 -21.06
C ILE A 221 0.62 8.19 -20.92
N ASN A 222 0.21 9.46 -20.89
CA ASN A 222 1.11 10.55 -20.56
C ASN A 222 1.19 10.73 -19.05
N GLU A 223 2.39 11.04 -18.57
CA GLU A 223 2.62 11.54 -17.21
C GLU A 223 2.53 13.07 -17.26
N TYR A 224 1.84 13.67 -16.28
CA TYR A 224 1.85 15.13 -16.10
C TYR A 224 3.22 15.52 -15.52
N THR A 225 3.95 16.37 -16.22
CA THR A 225 5.27 16.91 -15.84
C THR A 225 5.16 18.35 -15.42
#